data_53262ae9ca8675a256cab4059582e31c
#
_entry.id   53262ae9ca8675a256cab4059582e31c
#
_cell.length_a   1.000
_cell.length_b   1.000
_cell.length_c   1.000
_cell.angle_alpha   90.00
_cell.angle_beta   90.00
_cell.angle_gamma   90.00
#
_symmetry.space_group_name_H-M   'P 1'
#
loop_
_entity.id
_entity.type
_entity.pdbx_description
1 polymer ?
#
loop_
_entity_poly.entity_id
_entity_poly.type
_entity_poly.pdbx_seq_one_letter_code
_entity_poly.pdbx_strand_id
1 'polypeptide(L)'
;NAVQLMQFAMEANVPGASVTHAWLNAVPSLEEWVGTRTVKQISSTPLTVVNKEYGSAVSVPRPVIETDQYGLYAPLIGALGNEAAQLWENLAIDALIANGTWADSAAFFVTTRKYGTNTINNKSTSALDATTFATAVQTMRSYRGVNNQPFNVQPRVLLVGPKLEKTAFDLVKNQFVTSGTGTGGNIQNWAQGLCQVQVSGRLVGDYDDYWFVLGEKSSIKPVFVQKRVMPVLERQDEPTCDTVFLNNEFRYGARASGAAFLTLPHLAYAGIL
;
A
#
# COMPACT_ATOMS: atom_id res chain seq x y z
N ASN A 1 -4.19 -10.48 -12.33
CA ASN A 1 -2.81 -10.33 -11.83
C ASN A 1 -2.92 -9.87 -10.38
N ALA A 2 -2.42 -10.68 -9.45
CA ALA A 2 -2.34 -10.28 -8.05
C ALA A 2 -1.40 -9.06 -7.93
N VAL A 3 -1.76 -8.11 -7.08
CA VAL A 3 -0.93 -6.95 -6.77
C VAL A 3 0.37 -7.45 -6.13
N GLN A 4 1.50 -6.97 -6.61
CA GLN A 4 2.79 -7.36 -6.05
C GLN A 4 3.12 -6.44 -4.87
N LEU A 5 2.61 -6.78 -3.70
CA LEU A 5 2.78 -6.01 -2.46
C LEU A 5 4.24 -5.59 -2.21
N MET A 6 5.17 -6.50 -2.44
CA MET A 6 6.61 -6.26 -2.24
C MET A 6 7.18 -5.13 -3.12
N GLN A 7 6.51 -4.68 -4.16
CA GLN A 7 6.99 -3.57 -4.98
C GLN A 7 6.80 -2.21 -4.32
N PHE A 8 5.75 -2.04 -3.51
CA PHE A 8 5.43 -0.75 -2.89
C PHE A 8 5.30 -0.81 -1.36
N ALA A 9 5.38 -1.98 -0.75
CA ALA A 9 5.33 -2.15 0.69
C ALA A 9 6.61 -2.79 1.24
N MET A 10 6.92 -2.45 2.48
CA MET A 10 7.89 -3.14 3.32
C MET A 10 7.13 -4.02 4.29
N GLU A 11 7.70 -5.16 4.63
CA GLU A 11 7.11 -6.10 5.56
C GLU A 11 8.06 -6.39 6.72
N ALA A 12 7.55 -6.48 7.93
CA ALA A 12 8.30 -6.95 9.08
C ALA A 12 7.44 -7.76 10.04
N ASN A 13 8.05 -8.77 10.66
CA ASN A 13 7.45 -9.52 11.74
C ASN A 13 7.68 -8.78 13.05
N VAL A 14 6.57 -8.44 13.73
CA VAL A 14 6.59 -7.60 14.92
C VAL A 14 5.78 -8.28 16.03
N PRO A 15 6.41 -8.80 17.10
CA PRO A 15 5.72 -9.58 18.11
C PRO A 15 4.85 -8.74 19.07
N GLY A 16 5.04 -7.43 19.14
CA GLY A 16 4.32 -6.54 20.04
C GLY A 16 2.86 -6.31 19.64
N ALA A 17 1.97 -6.09 20.60
CA ALA A 17 0.60 -5.67 20.34
C ALA A 17 0.53 -4.26 19.75
N SER A 18 1.46 -3.40 20.16
CA SER A 18 1.63 -2.02 19.69
C SER A 18 3.10 -1.75 19.48
N VAL A 19 3.46 -1.09 18.41
CA VAL A 19 4.84 -0.76 18.07
C VAL A 19 4.96 0.69 17.66
N THR A 20 5.95 1.37 18.20
CA THR A 20 6.26 2.74 17.83
C THR A 20 7.43 2.76 16.86
N HIS A 21 7.16 3.22 15.65
CA HIS A 21 8.15 3.41 14.61
C HIS A 21 8.66 4.85 14.66
N ALA A 22 9.96 5.03 14.83
CA ALA A 22 10.60 6.34 14.80
C ALA A 22 11.14 6.61 13.39
N TRP A 23 10.55 7.56 12.69
CA TRP A 23 11.01 7.97 11.35
C TRP A 23 11.93 9.18 11.46
N LEU A 24 13.10 9.09 10.83
CA LEU A 24 14.04 10.21 10.77
C LEU A 24 13.50 11.27 9.81
N ASN A 25 13.32 12.49 10.33
CA ASN A 25 12.82 13.60 9.53
C ASN A 25 13.83 14.10 8.51
N ALA A 26 15.12 14.07 8.84
CA ALA A 26 16.20 14.43 7.93
C ALA A 26 17.50 13.76 8.36
N VAL A 27 18.30 13.34 7.39
CA VAL A 27 19.69 12.97 7.59
C VAL A 27 20.53 14.21 7.23
N PRO A 28 21.45 14.69 8.10
CA PRO A 28 22.33 15.79 7.76
C PRO A 28 23.14 15.49 6.49
N SER A 29 23.17 16.44 5.56
CA SER A 29 24.04 16.35 4.39
C SER A 29 25.51 16.62 4.79
N LEU A 30 26.42 16.07 3.98
CA LEU A 30 27.82 16.47 4.05
C LEU A 30 27.96 17.92 3.56
N GLU A 31 28.59 18.74 4.37
CA GLU A 31 28.93 20.13 4.06
C GLU A 31 30.45 20.27 4.02
N GLU A 32 30.96 21.23 3.27
CA GLU A 32 32.37 21.53 3.25
C GLU A 32 32.87 21.85 4.68
N TRP A 33 33.90 21.19 5.10
CA TRP A 33 34.44 21.39 6.44
C TRP A 33 35.44 22.53 6.45
N VAL A 34 34.95 23.69 6.86
CA VAL A 34 35.77 24.86 7.10
C VAL A 34 35.69 25.25 8.60
N GLY A 35 36.74 25.02 9.35
CA GLY A 35 36.79 25.33 10.79
C GLY A 35 36.17 24.24 11.66
N THR A 36 35.29 24.63 12.60
CA THR A 36 34.64 23.70 13.56
C THR A 36 33.43 23.05 12.96
N ARG A 37 33.25 21.71 13.14
CA ARG A 37 32.05 20.99 12.68
C ARG A 37 30.78 21.48 13.35
N THR A 38 29.77 21.79 12.59
CA THR A 38 28.42 22.08 13.10
C THR A 38 27.71 20.78 13.44
N VAL A 39 27.42 20.53 14.71
CA VAL A 39 26.62 19.34 15.11
C VAL A 39 25.15 19.63 14.89
N LYS A 40 24.52 18.90 13.98
CA LYS A 40 23.06 18.98 13.70
C LYS A 40 22.36 17.86 14.47
N GLN A 41 21.30 18.21 15.20
CA GLN A 41 20.47 17.21 15.88
C GLN A 41 19.56 16.50 14.87
N ILE A 42 19.44 15.19 15.02
CA ILE A 42 18.51 14.36 14.26
C ILE A 42 17.19 14.32 15.01
N SER A 43 16.13 14.84 14.40
CA SER A 43 14.78 14.70 14.93
C SER A 43 14.09 13.49 14.34
N SER A 44 13.36 12.76 15.17
CA SER A 44 12.51 11.66 14.74
C SER A 44 11.06 11.95 15.10
N THR A 45 10.15 11.52 14.22
CA THR A 45 8.72 11.60 14.47
C THR A 45 8.20 10.20 14.77
N PRO A 46 7.74 9.92 16.01
CA PRO A 46 7.21 8.62 16.36
C PRO A 46 5.82 8.42 15.78
N LEU A 47 5.57 7.25 15.21
CA LEU A 47 4.25 6.79 14.78
C LEU A 47 3.96 5.47 15.50
N THR A 48 2.95 5.47 16.37
CA THR A 48 2.54 4.26 17.09
C THR A 48 1.43 3.56 16.32
N VAL A 49 1.64 2.29 15.99
CA VAL A 49 0.71 1.45 15.26
C VAL A 49 0.28 0.27 16.12
N VAL A 50 -1.02 0.09 16.26
CA VAL A 50 -1.63 -1.00 17.02
C VAL A 50 -2.00 -2.14 16.06
N ASN A 51 -1.55 -3.35 16.37
CA ASN A 51 -1.93 -4.55 15.62
C ASN A 51 -3.38 -4.92 15.93
N LYS A 52 -4.12 -5.25 14.88
CA LYS A 52 -5.49 -5.76 14.97
C LYS A 52 -5.50 -7.26 14.73
N GLU A 53 -6.51 -7.92 15.27
CA GLU A 53 -6.76 -9.33 15.02
C GLU A 53 -7.84 -9.49 13.95
N TYR A 54 -7.59 -10.42 13.04
CA TYR A 54 -8.47 -10.75 11.92
C TYR A 54 -8.75 -12.24 12.00
N GLY A 55 -10.01 -12.61 11.82
CA GLY A 55 -10.42 -14.00 11.82
C GLY A 55 -11.67 -14.20 10.97
N SER A 56 -11.77 -15.36 10.37
CA SER A 56 -12.93 -15.83 9.66
C SER A 56 -13.15 -17.30 10.02
N ALA A 57 -14.40 -17.71 10.15
CA ALA A 57 -14.73 -19.11 10.46
C ALA A 57 -15.95 -19.56 9.65
N VAL A 58 -15.93 -20.84 9.26
CA VAL A 58 -17.02 -21.51 8.57
C VAL A 58 -17.40 -22.76 9.36
N SER A 59 -18.70 -22.97 9.57
CA SER A 59 -19.26 -24.20 10.15
C SER A 59 -19.96 -25.00 9.06
N VAL A 60 -19.67 -26.30 9.01
CA VAL A 60 -20.30 -27.22 8.06
C VAL A 60 -20.84 -28.41 8.82
N PRO A 61 -22.14 -28.77 8.67
CA PRO A 61 -22.70 -29.94 9.31
C PRO A 61 -21.98 -31.23 8.87
N ARG A 62 -21.66 -32.08 9.83
CA ARG A 62 -20.91 -33.32 9.58
C ARG A 62 -21.57 -34.22 8.53
N PRO A 63 -22.92 -34.46 8.53
CA PRO A 63 -23.54 -35.31 7.52
C PRO A 63 -23.35 -34.78 6.09
N VAL A 64 -23.24 -33.46 5.92
CA VAL A 64 -23.08 -32.82 4.61
C VAL A 64 -21.69 -33.11 4.02
N ILE A 65 -20.64 -33.11 4.87
CA ILE A 65 -19.28 -33.47 4.45
C ILE A 65 -19.18 -34.97 4.17
N GLU A 66 -19.78 -35.83 5.03
CA GLU A 66 -19.73 -37.27 4.86
C GLU A 66 -20.50 -37.76 3.62
N THR A 67 -21.52 -37.02 3.17
CA THR A 67 -22.31 -37.32 1.96
C THR A 67 -21.86 -36.51 0.74
N ASP A 68 -20.78 -35.76 0.82
CA ASP A 68 -20.26 -34.95 -0.30
C ASP A 68 -19.70 -35.81 -1.42
N GLN A 69 -20.61 -36.19 -2.35
CA GLN A 69 -20.26 -37.02 -3.50
C GLN A 69 -19.42 -36.28 -4.55
N TYR A 70 -19.40 -34.96 -4.53
CA TYR A 70 -18.75 -34.11 -5.54
C TYR A 70 -17.49 -33.41 -5.03
N GLY A 71 -17.16 -33.55 -3.75
CA GLY A 71 -15.97 -32.91 -3.15
C GLY A 71 -16.01 -31.39 -3.15
N LEU A 72 -17.21 -30.79 -3.05
CA LEU A 72 -17.40 -29.33 -3.16
C LEU A 72 -16.92 -28.56 -1.94
N TYR A 73 -16.86 -29.19 -0.77
CA TYR A 73 -16.53 -28.51 0.50
C TYR A 73 -15.02 -28.33 0.70
N ALA A 74 -14.19 -29.22 0.18
CA ALA A 74 -12.75 -29.12 0.30
C ALA A 74 -12.19 -27.84 -0.40
N PRO A 75 -12.60 -27.49 -1.63
CA PRO A 75 -12.24 -26.21 -2.26
C PRO A 75 -12.75 -24.99 -1.48
N LEU A 76 -13.95 -25.06 -0.88
CA LEU A 76 -14.50 -23.96 -0.08
C LEU A 76 -13.67 -23.67 1.17
N ILE A 77 -13.22 -24.72 1.86
CA ILE A 77 -12.30 -24.59 3.01
C ILE A 77 -10.95 -24.04 2.55
N GLY A 78 -10.47 -24.46 1.38
CA GLY A 78 -9.26 -23.95 0.77
C GLY A 78 -9.34 -22.44 0.44
N ALA A 79 -10.53 -21.94 0.09
CA ALA A 79 -10.77 -20.53 -0.17
C ALA A 79 -10.50 -19.64 1.07
N LEU A 80 -10.76 -20.13 2.28
CA LEU A 80 -10.39 -19.41 3.52
C LEU A 80 -8.87 -19.17 3.62
N GLY A 81 -8.06 -20.13 3.17
CA GLY A 81 -6.62 -19.97 3.13
C GLY A 81 -6.18 -18.91 2.13
N ASN A 82 -6.83 -18.84 0.97
CA ASN A 82 -6.55 -17.82 -0.04
C ASN A 82 -6.93 -16.42 0.44
N GLU A 83 -8.09 -16.26 1.06
CA GLU A 83 -8.51 -14.98 1.67
C GLU A 83 -7.52 -14.54 2.76
N ALA A 84 -7.08 -15.46 3.59
CA ALA A 84 -6.08 -15.19 4.61
C ALA A 84 -4.73 -14.77 4.02
N ALA A 85 -4.33 -15.31 2.87
CA ALA A 85 -3.11 -14.92 2.16
C ALA A 85 -3.21 -13.50 1.56
N GLN A 86 -4.40 -13.08 1.12
CA GLN A 86 -4.64 -11.75 0.56
C GLN A 86 -4.78 -10.65 1.62
N LEU A 87 -4.88 -11.01 2.90
CA LEU A 87 -5.11 -10.07 3.99
C LEU A 87 -4.11 -8.89 3.97
N TRP A 88 -2.83 -9.19 3.80
CA TRP A 88 -1.77 -8.17 3.86
C TRP A 88 -1.84 -7.17 2.70
N GLU A 89 -2.19 -7.65 1.51
CA GLU A 89 -2.43 -6.82 0.34
C GLU A 89 -3.63 -5.91 0.57
N ASN A 90 -4.73 -6.49 1.05
CA ASN A 90 -5.94 -5.75 1.35
C ASN A 90 -5.70 -4.64 2.37
N LEU A 91 -5.00 -4.95 3.47
CA LEU A 91 -4.65 -3.96 4.50
C LEU A 91 -3.76 -2.84 3.98
N ALA A 92 -2.81 -3.16 3.10
CA ALA A 92 -1.93 -2.16 2.51
C ALA A 92 -2.69 -1.17 1.62
N ILE A 93 -3.63 -1.67 0.82
CA ILE A 93 -4.46 -0.84 -0.06
C ILE A 93 -5.49 -0.05 0.75
N ASP A 94 -6.10 -0.68 1.76
CA ASP A 94 -7.02 0.00 2.67
C ASP A 94 -6.35 1.16 3.42
N ALA A 95 -5.08 1.02 3.80
CA ALA A 95 -4.32 2.12 4.41
C ALA A 95 -4.12 3.30 3.45
N LEU A 96 -3.95 3.04 2.13
CA LEU A 96 -3.86 4.10 1.12
C LEU A 96 -5.22 4.80 0.92
N ILE A 97 -6.30 4.02 0.82
CA ILE A 97 -7.66 4.54 0.62
C ILE A 97 -8.12 5.36 1.83
N ALA A 98 -7.88 4.86 3.02
CA ALA A 98 -8.33 5.48 4.27
C ALA A 98 -7.73 6.87 4.50
N ASN A 99 -6.59 7.19 3.86
CA ASN A 99 -5.90 8.45 4.04
C ASN A 99 -5.79 8.87 5.52
N GLY A 100 -5.40 7.92 6.37
CA GLY A 100 -5.39 8.09 7.82
C GLY A 100 -4.48 9.22 8.29
N THR A 101 -4.64 9.60 9.56
CA THR A 101 -3.81 10.61 10.20
C THR A 101 -2.38 10.11 10.34
N TRP A 102 -1.42 10.93 9.90
CA TRP A 102 -0.01 10.66 10.03
C TRP A 102 0.55 11.27 11.34
N ALA A 103 1.83 11.06 11.62
CA ALA A 103 2.50 11.45 12.86
C ALA A 103 2.47 12.96 13.18
N ASP A 104 2.19 13.83 12.18
CA ASP A 104 2.00 15.28 12.35
C ASP A 104 0.54 15.68 12.62
N SER A 105 -0.33 14.73 12.93
CA SER A 105 -1.77 14.92 13.14
C SER A 105 -2.56 15.41 11.91
N ALA A 106 -1.94 15.49 10.73
CA ALA A 106 -2.62 15.75 9.47
C ALA A 106 -2.89 14.45 8.71
N ALA A 107 -3.87 14.46 7.79
CA ALA A 107 -4.08 13.32 6.89
C ALA A 107 -2.82 13.04 6.08
N PHE A 108 -2.58 11.77 5.69
CA PHE A 108 -1.36 11.41 4.97
C PHE A 108 -1.25 12.11 3.60
N PHE A 109 -2.32 12.10 2.81
CA PHE A 109 -2.40 12.83 1.55
C PHE A 109 -3.03 14.20 1.76
N VAL A 110 -2.22 15.25 1.61
CA VAL A 110 -2.64 16.65 1.75
C VAL A 110 -1.92 17.52 0.73
N THR A 111 -2.47 18.72 0.48
CA THR A 111 -1.89 19.68 -0.46
C THR A 111 -0.87 20.65 0.17
N THR A 112 -0.81 20.72 1.49
CA THR A 112 -0.15 21.85 2.19
C THR A 112 0.74 21.41 3.37
N ARG A 113 1.29 20.19 3.35
CA ARG A 113 2.17 19.76 4.46
C ARG A 113 3.47 20.55 4.47
N LYS A 114 3.77 21.14 5.61
CA LYS A 114 5.02 21.88 5.81
C LYS A 114 6.16 20.96 6.24
N TYR A 115 7.31 21.13 5.59
CA TYR A 115 8.55 20.45 5.91
C TYR A 115 9.68 21.50 6.02
N GLY A 116 9.77 22.15 7.17
CA GLY A 116 10.56 23.36 7.34
C GLY A 116 9.97 24.51 6.50
N THR A 117 10.77 25.10 5.61
CA THR A 117 10.33 26.14 4.67
C THR A 117 9.66 25.57 3.42
N ASN A 118 9.83 24.27 3.15
CA ASN A 118 9.29 23.61 1.97
C ASN A 118 7.86 23.13 2.20
N THR A 119 7.12 22.94 1.11
CA THR A 119 5.76 22.40 1.14
C THR A 119 5.74 21.10 0.35
N ILE A 120 5.20 20.03 0.95
CA ILE A 120 4.90 18.78 0.28
C ILE A 120 3.42 18.79 -0.06
N ASN A 121 3.13 18.72 -1.36
CA ASN A 121 1.80 18.50 -1.90
C ASN A 121 1.77 17.09 -2.51
N ASN A 122 1.14 16.15 -1.83
CA ASN A 122 1.06 14.77 -2.28
C ASN A 122 -0.37 14.32 -2.59
N LYS A 123 -1.27 15.28 -2.83
CA LYS A 123 -2.67 15.02 -3.18
C LYS A 123 -3.08 15.82 -4.42
N SER A 124 -3.82 15.18 -5.31
CA SER A 124 -4.59 15.79 -6.41
C SER A 124 -6.06 15.43 -6.28
N THR A 125 -6.93 16.26 -6.83
CA THR A 125 -8.36 15.99 -7.01
C THR A 125 -8.73 15.83 -8.49
N SER A 126 -7.73 15.65 -9.35
CA SER A 126 -7.91 15.51 -10.80
C SER A 126 -7.82 14.04 -11.22
N ALA A 127 -8.60 13.69 -12.24
CA ALA A 127 -8.55 12.36 -12.84
C ALA A 127 -7.16 12.04 -13.41
N LEU A 128 -6.88 10.75 -13.55
CA LEU A 128 -5.63 10.28 -14.13
C LEU A 128 -5.59 10.55 -15.63
N ASP A 129 -4.67 11.41 -16.03
CA ASP A 129 -4.32 11.68 -17.42
C ASP A 129 -2.80 11.90 -17.58
N ALA A 130 -2.35 12.16 -18.80
CA ALA A 130 -0.92 12.38 -19.07
C ALA A 130 -0.36 13.61 -18.35
N THR A 131 -1.14 14.66 -18.19
CA THR A 131 -0.74 15.91 -17.54
C THR A 131 -0.68 15.76 -16.03
N THR A 132 -1.71 15.16 -15.43
CA THR A 132 -1.78 14.93 -13.99
C THR A 132 -0.73 13.94 -13.53
N PHE A 133 -0.48 12.88 -14.32
CA PHE A 133 0.59 11.93 -14.05
C PHE A 133 1.98 12.58 -14.14
N ALA A 134 2.23 13.39 -15.19
CA ALA A 134 3.48 14.15 -15.33
C ALA A 134 3.70 15.10 -14.14
N THR A 135 2.65 15.81 -13.72
CA THR A 135 2.67 16.71 -12.55
C THR A 135 2.99 15.93 -11.27
N ALA A 136 2.39 14.76 -11.06
CA ALA A 136 2.66 13.92 -9.90
C ALA A 136 4.13 13.48 -9.84
N VAL A 137 4.67 12.97 -10.95
CA VAL A 137 6.08 12.55 -11.07
C VAL A 137 7.03 13.73 -10.83
N GLN A 138 6.76 14.88 -11.46
CA GLN A 138 7.56 16.10 -11.29
C GLN A 138 7.55 16.55 -9.83
N THR A 139 6.38 16.59 -9.21
CA THR A 139 6.19 17.00 -7.81
C THR A 139 6.96 16.08 -6.87
N MET A 140 6.83 14.76 -7.01
CA MET A 140 7.55 13.80 -6.17
C MET A 140 9.08 13.93 -6.29
N ARG A 141 9.60 14.17 -7.50
CA ARG A 141 11.03 14.36 -7.73
C ARG A 141 11.56 15.70 -7.23
N SER A 142 10.69 16.71 -7.14
CA SER A 142 11.05 18.06 -6.68
C SER A 142 11.05 18.23 -5.17
N TYR A 143 10.56 17.24 -4.40
CA TYR A 143 10.46 17.36 -2.95
C TYR A 143 11.83 17.59 -2.29
N ARG A 144 11.81 18.50 -1.32
CA ARG A 144 13.00 18.86 -0.54
C ARG A 144 12.71 18.69 0.95
N GLY A 145 13.73 18.26 1.68
CA GLY A 145 13.68 18.12 3.12
C GLY A 145 13.81 19.45 3.86
N VAL A 146 13.78 19.39 5.18
CA VAL A 146 13.96 20.55 6.08
C VAL A 146 15.25 21.33 5.78
N ASN A 147 16.32 20.63 5.38
CA ASN A 147 17.62 21.21 5.01
C ASN A 147 17.69 21.68 3.55
N ASN A 148 16.55 21.82 2.87
CA ASN A 148 16.45 22.15 1.45
C ASN A 148 17.16 21.15 0.51
N GLN A 149 17.57 20.00 1.00
CA GLN A 149 18.17 18.93 0.20
C GLN A 149 17.09 18.12 -0.52
N PRO A 150 17.29 17.73 -1.79
CA PRO A 150 16.33 16.94 -2.53
C PRO A 150 16.17 15.55 -1.89
N PHE A 151 14.94 15.06 -1.83
CA PHE A 151 14.67 13.71 -1.34
C PHE A 151 15.07 12.62 -2.34
N ASN A 152 15.19 12.95 -3.62
CA ASN A 152 15.52 12.03 -4.71
C ASN A 152 14.57 10.81 -4.76
N VAL A 153 13.28 11.06 -4.58
CA VAL A 153 12.26 10.02 -4.66
C VAL A 153 12.17 9.49 -6.09
N GLN A 154 12.14 8.16 -6.23
CA GLN A 154 11.97 7.49 -7.52
C GLN A 154 10.56 6.90 -7.57
N PRO A 155 9.63 7.41 -8.41
CA PRO A 155 8.36 6.76 -8.69
C PRO A 155 8.60 5.34 -9.25
N ARG A 156 7.90 4.34 -8.72
CA ARG A 156 8.08 2.93 -9.11
C ARG A 156 6.81 2.24 -9.52
N VAL A 157 5.71 2.54 -8.85
CA VAL A 157 4.43 1.85 -9.05
C VAL A 157 3.34 2.89 -9.30
N LEU A 158 2.52 2.63 -10.31
CA LEU A 158 1.24 3.30 -10.54
C LEU A 158 0.13 2.30 -10.18
N LEU A 159 -0.50 2.51 -9.03
CA LEU A 159 -1.58 1.68 -8.51
C LEU A 159 -2.92 2.31 -8.89
N VAL A 160 -3.78 1.53 -9.54
CA VAL A 160 -5.10 1.97 -10.04
C VAL A 160 -6.15 0.88 -9.85
N GLY A 161 -7.42 1.28 -9.97
CA GLY A 161 -8.55 0.35 -10.09
C GLY A 161 -8.73 -0.19 -11.52
N PRO A 162 -9.60 -1.20 -11.69
CA PRO A 162 -9.90 -1.77 -13.01
C PRO A 162 -10.42 -0.76 -14.03
N LYS A 163 -11.17 0.26 -13.59
CA LYS A 163 -11.69 1.34 -14.44
C LYS A 163 -10.57 2.13 -15.12
N LEU A 164 -9.48 2.41 -14.41
CA LEU A 164 -8.35 3.18 -14.89
C LEU A 164 -7.23 2.33 -15.50
N GLU A 165 -7.37 1.00 -15.53
CA GLU A 165 -6.35 0.08 -16.00
C GLU A 165 -5.85 0.44 -17.40
N LYS A 166 -6.78 0.59 -18.38
CA LYS A 166 -6.43 0.94 -19.75
C LYS A 166 -5.65 2.27 -19.79
N THR A 167 -6.13 3.30 -19.10
CA THR A 167 -5.49 4.61 -19.06
C THR A 167 -4.08 4.52 -18.48
N ALA A 168 -3.89 3.77 -17.39
CA ALA A 168 -2.59 3.57 -16.77
C ALA A 168 -1.60 2.83 -17.68
N PHE A 169 -2.06 1.80 -18.40
CA PHE A 169 -1.24 1.09 -19.38
C PHE A 169 -0.86 1.98 -20.56
N ASP A 170 -1.82 2.76 -21.09
CA ASP A 170 -1.57 3.70 -22.18
C ASP A 170 -0.51 4.74 -21.79
N LEU A 171 -0.54 5.24 -20.54
CA LEU A 171 0.43 6.21 -20.03
C LEU A 171 1.85 5.63 -19.88
N VAL A 172 1.98 4.40 -19.39
CA VAL A 172 3.29 3.87 -18.95
C VAL A 172 3.87 2.84 -19.91
N LYS A 173 3.06 2.15 -20.71
CA LYS A 173 3.51 1.06 -21.58
C LYS A 173 3.63 1.46 -23.04
N ASN A 174 2.79 2.38 -23.53
CA ASN A 174 2.83 2.76 -24.93
C ASN A 174 4.14 3.46 -25.28
N GLN A 175 4.73 3.04 -26.41
CA GLN A 175 5.96 3.61 -26.91
C GLN A 175 5.76 5.01 -27.48
N PHE A 176 4.62 5.24 -28.10
CA PHE A 176 4.27 6.50 -28.75
C PHE A 176 2.96 7.05 -28.19
N VAL A 177 2.89 8.37 -28.09
CA VAL A 177 1.67 9.12 -27.78
C VAL A 177 1.38 10.10 -28.90
N THR A 178 0.10 10.36 -29.14
CA THR A 178 -0.31 11.33 -30.16
C THR A 178 0.07 12.74 -29.72
N SER A 179 0.71 13.51 -30.60
CA SER A 179 0.98 14.90 -30.34
C SER A 179 -0.32 15.70 -30.19
N GLY A 180 -0.52 16.37 -29.07
CA GLY A 180 -1.71 17.17 -28.78
C GLY A 180 -1.86 18.45 -29.63
N THR A 181 -0.92 18.76 -30.51
CA THR A 181 -0.90 19.94 -31.36
C THR A 181 -1.25 19.62 -32.81
N GLY A 182 -2.41 19.00 -33.07
CA GLY A 182 -3.09 19.04 -34.36
C GLY A 182 -2.38 18.55 -35.64
N THR A 183 -1.11 18.26 -35.63
CA THR A 183 -0.32 17.80 -36.78
C THR A 183 0.12 16.33 -36.66
N GLY A 184 -0.80 15.47 -36.26
CA GLY A 184 -0.78 14.01 -36.51
C GLY A 184 0.54 13.23 -36.37
N GLY A 185 1.50 13.69 -35.60
CA GLY A 185 2.76 12.97 -35.38
C GLY A 185 2.74 12.17 -34.08
N ASN A 186 3.23 10.93 -34.11
CA ASN A 186 3.52 10.15 -32.92
C ASN A 186 4.83 10.64 -32.32
N ILE A 187 4.80 11.04 -31.05
CA ILE A 187 6.02 11.40 -30.29
C ILE A 187 6.34 10.27 -29.32
N GLN A 188 7.62 10.09 -29.04
CA GLN A 188 8.06 9.10 -28.07
C GLN A 188 7.50 9.43 -26.68
N ASN A 189 6.95 8.42 -26.02
CA ASN A 189 6.41 8.55 -24.68
C ASN A 189 7.55 8.61 -23.64
N TRP A 190 7.74 9.77 -23.02
CA TRP A 190 8.74 9.96 -21.97
C TRP A 190 8.50 9.11 -20.72
N ALA A 191 7.25 8.73 -20.47
CA ALA A 191 6.83 7.96 -19.30
C ALA A 191 6.94 6.45 -19.52
N GLN A 192 7.33 6.01 -20.73
CA GLN A 192 7.46 4.59 -21.04
C GLN A 192 8.40 3.89 -20.06
N GLY A 193 7.89 2.87 -19.35
CA GLY A 193 8.66 2.08 -18.40
C GLY A 193 9.07 2.80 -17.11
N LEU A 194 8.57 4.01 -16.87
CA LEU A 194 8.89 4.79 -15.67
C LEU A 194 8.36 4.13 -14.38
N CYS A 195 7.15 3.60 -14.44
CA CYS A 195 6.48 2.92 -13.34
C CYS A 195 5.96 1.55 -13.78
N GLN A 196 5.77 0.65 -12.82
CA GLN A 196 5.01 -0.57 -13.04
C GLN A 196 3.54 -0.30 -12.72
N VAL A 197 2.64 -0.66 -13.64
CA VAL A 197 1.20 -0.57 -13.40
C VAL A 197 0.76 -1.76 -12.56
N GLN A 198 0.08 -1.48 -11.46
CA GLN A 198 -0.57 -2.45 -10.60
C GLN A 198 -2.06 -2.16 -10.56
N VAL A 199 -2.88 -3.19 -10.74
CA VAL A 199 -4.34 -3.05 -10.74
C VAL A 199 -4.90 -3.80 -9.55
N SER A 200 -5.67 -3.10 -8.72
CA SER A 200 -6.31 -3.70 -7.56
C SER A 200 -7.82 -3.68 -7.67
N GLY A 201 -8.44 -4.85 -7.45
CA GLY A 201 -9.89 -4.98 -7.36
C GLY A 201 -10.51 -4.31 -6.12
N ARG A 202 -9.70 -3.77 -5.20
CA ARG A 202 -10.22 -3.00 -4.05
C ARG A 202 -10.52 -1.54 -4.40
N LEU A 203 -10.00 -1.04 -5.53
CA LEU A 203 -10.27 0.30 -6.04
C LEU A 203 -11.46 0.26 -6.99
N VAL A 204 -12.66 0.01 -6.44
CA VAL A 204 -13.93 -0.07 -7.17
C VAL A 204 -15.03 0.70 -6.44
N GLY A 205 -16.12 1.02 -7.12
CA GLY A 205 -17.24 1.79 -6.56
C GLY A 205 -16.82 3.23 -6.27
N ASP A 206 -16.90 3.66 -5.02
CA ASP A 206 -16.56 5.03 -4.61
C ASP A 206 -15.07 5.37 -4.82
N TYR A 207 -14.23 4.37 -5.07
CA TYR A 207 -12.77 4.50 -5.28
C TYR A 207 -12.34 4.25 -6.72
N ASP A 208 -13.26 4.18 -7.67
CA ASP A 208 -13.01 3.88 -9.09
C ASP A 208 -12.00 4.83 -9.74
N ASP A 209 -12.06 6.11 -9.35
CA ASP A 209 -11.26 7.18 -9.92
C ASP A 209 -9.99 7.48 -9.10
N TYR A 210 -9.75 6.71 -8.02
CA TYR A 210 -8.54 6.86 -7.23
C TYR A 210 -7.33 6.25 -7.93
N TRP A 211 -6.22 6.96 -7.88
CA TRP A 211 -4.95 6.50 -8.40
C TRP A 211 -3.80 6.94 -7.50
N PHE A 212 -2.77 6.10 -7.41
CA PHE A 212 -1.64 6.35 -6.54
C PHE A 212 -0.33 6.14 -7.30
N VAL A 213 0.58 7.13 -7.21
CA VAL A 213 1.97 6.97 -7.62
C VAL A 213 2.80 6.70 -6.38
N LEU A 214 3.39 5.51 -6.31
CA LEU A 214 4.15 5.04 -5.17
C LEU A 214 5.63 4.99 -5.55
N GLY A 215 6.45 5.63 -4.73
CA GLY A 215 7.88 5.73 -4.96
C GLY A 215 8.69 5.03 -3.88
N GLU A 216 9.99 5.00 -4.07
CA GLU A 216 10.93 4.50 -3.09
C GLU A 216 12.11 5.45 -2.91
N LYS A 217 12.73 5.38 -1.74
CA LYS A 217 13.98 6.04 -1.43
C LYS A 217 14.84 5.13 -0.57
N SER A 218 16.01 4.72 -1.06
CA SER A 218 16.97 3.91 -0.29
C SER A 218 16.29 2.70 0.40
N SER A 219 15.50 1.93 -0.33
CA SER A 219 14.73 0.77 0.16
C SER A 219 13.54 1.09 1.08
N ILE A 220 13.27 2.37 1.41
CA ILE A 220 12.06 2.76 2.14
C ILE A 220 10.92 2.93 1.14
N LYS A 221 9.82 2.24 1.39
CA LYS A 221 8.60 2.26 0.56
C LYS A 221 7.46 2.96 1.29
N PRO A 222 6.42 3.43 0.57
CA PRO A 222 5.36 4.24 1.16
C PRO A 222 4.44 3.49 2.12
N VAL A 223 4.35 2.16 1.99
CA VAL A 223 3.52 1.32 2.85
C VAL A 223 4.39 0.42 3.71
N PHE A 224 4.01 0.21 4.94
CA PHE A 224 4.63 -0.75 5.85
C PHE A 224 3.56 -1.70 6.38
N VAL A 225 3.79 -2.99 6.23
CA VAL A 225 2.93 -4.06 6.75
C VAL A 225 3.66 -4.73 7.92
N GLN A 226 3.12 -4.56 9.12
CA GLN A 226 3.62 -5.27 10.28
C GLN A 226 2.77 -6.52 10.52
N LYS A 227 3.45 -7.66 10.56
CA LYS A 227 2.85 -8.98 10.76
C LYS A 227 3.16 -9.44 12.18
N ARG A 228 2.14 -9.62 13.00
CA ARG A 228 2.30 -10.16 14.36
C ARG A 228 2.11 -11.67 14.37
N VAL A 229 1.02 -12.12 13.76
CA VAL A 229 0.70 -13.53 13.60
C VAL A 229 0.42 -13.77 12.12
N MET A 230 1.20 -14.65 11.51
CA MET A 230 0.95 -15.07 10.14
C MET A 230 -0.41 -15.79 10.05
N PRO A 231 -1.07 -15.76 8.87
CA PRO A 231 -2.32 -16.50 8.71
C PRO A 231 -2.15 -17.98 9.08
N VAL A 232 -2.95 -18.43 10.01
CA VAL A 232 -2.99 -19.83 10.48
C VAL A 232 -4.40 -20.36 10.30
N LEU A 233 -4.52 -21.55 9.69
CA LEU A 233 -5.77 -22.26 9.59
C LEU A 233 -5.96 -23.10 10.86
N GLU A 234 -7.06 -22.87 11.54
CA GLU A 234 -7.48 -23.61 12.73
C GLU A 234 -8.68 -24.51 12.37
N ARG A 235 -8.73 -25.71 12.90
CA ARG A 235 -9.80 -26.66 12.63
C ARG A 235 -10.30 -27.31 13.91
N GLN A 236 -11.61 -27.56 13.96
CA GLN A 236 -12.31 -28.33 14.98
C GLN A 236 -13.13 -29.41 14.28
N ASP A 237 -12.45 -30.48 13.88
CA ASP A 237 -13.02 -31.60 13.13
C ASP A 237 -12.78 -32.95 13.83
N GLU A 238 -12.17 -32.92 15.02
CA GLU A 238 -11.96 -34.13 15.82
C GLU A 238 -13.19 -34.50 16.63
N PRO A 239 -13.52 -35.79 16.78
CA PRO A 239 -14.69 -36.27 17.54
C PRO A 239 -14.74 -35.80 19.00
N THR A 240 -13.58 -35.47 19.58
CA THR A 240 -13.42 -34.99 20.96
C THR A 240 -13.72 -33.49 21.13
N CYS A 241 -13.87 -32.76 20.04
CA CYS A 241 -14.24 -31.35 20.10
C CYS A 241 -15.71 -31.18 20.50
N ASP A 242 -15.99 -30.25 21.40
CA ASP A 242 -17.38 -29.99 21.89
C ASP A 242 -18.33 -29.68 20.73
N THR A 243 -17.88 -28.98 19.70
CA THR A 243 -18.69 -28.63 18.53
C THR A 243 -19.09 -29.84 17.71
N VAL A 244 -18.21 -30.82 17.56
CA VAL A 244 -18.50 -32.08 16.86
C VAL A 244 -19.40 -32.95 17.71
N PHE A 245 -19.12 -33.06 19.01
CA PHE A 245 -19.87 -33.92 19.93
C PHE A 245 -21.28 -33.38 20.21
N LEU A 246 -21.44 -32.08 20.47
CA LEU A 246 -22.71 -31.49 20.87
C LEU A 246 -23.57 -31.05 19.67
N ASN A 247 -22.93 -30.49 18.62
CA ASN A 247 -23.64 -29.85 17.51
C ASN A 247 -23.57 -30.66 16.21
N ASN A 248 -22.76 -31.73 16.14
CA ASN A 248 -22.50 -32.53 14.94
C ASN A 248 -22.02 -31.65 13.74
N GLU A 249 -21.15 -30.67 14.02
CA GLU A 249 -20.61 -29.73 13.06
C GLU A 249 -19.08 -29.70 13.09
N PHE A 250 -18.47 -29.60 11.89
CA PHE A 250 -17.06 -29.29 11.74
C PHE A 250 -16.87 -27.79 11.57
N ARG A 251 -15.86 -27.23 12.22
CA ARG A 251 -15.53 -25.79 12.11
C ARG A 251 -14.11 -25.61 11.62
N TYR A 252 -13.99 -24.74 10.62
CA TYR A 252 -12.73 -24.32 10.06
C TYR A 252 -12.62 -22.81 10.17
N GLY A 253 -11.47 -22.31 10.61
CA GLY A 253 -11.23 -20.89 10.77
C GLY A 253 -9.83 -20.51 10.35
N ALA A 254 -9.66 -19.28 9.93
CA ALA A 254 -8.36 -18.66 9.69
C ALA A 254 -8.19 -17.49 10.67
N ARG A 255 -6.99 -17.37 11.24
CA ARG A 255 -6.64 -16.26 12.13
C ARG A 255 -5.32 -15.63 11.70
N ALA A 256 -5.27 -14.28 11.76
CA ALA A 256 -4.05 -13.52 11.55
C ALA A 256 -4.06 -12.27 12.43
N SER A 257 -2.90 -11.69 12.70
CA SER A 257 -2.82 -10.43 13.45
C SER A 257 -1.71 -9.55 12.89
N GLY A 258 -2.02 -8.28 12.67
CA GLY A 258 -1.09 -7.30 12.16
C GLY A 258 -1.75 -5.96 11.85
N ALA A 259 -1.02 -5.10 11.17
CA ALA A 259 -1.53 -3.82 10.68
C ALA A 259 -0.73 -3.36 9.46
N ALA A 260 -1.34 -2.50 8.65
CA ALA A 260 -0.63 -1.75 7.61
C ALA A 260 -0.77 -0.26 7.89
N PHE A 261 0.28 0.50 7.57
CA PHE A 261 0.29 1.94 7.73
C PHE A 261 1.20 2.61 6.69
N LEU A 262 1.02 3.92 6.55
CA LEU A 262 1.78 4.72 5.59
C LEU A 262 3.02 5.32 6.26
N THR A 263 4.16 5.21 5.59
CA THR A 263 5.47 5.57 6.16
C THR A 263 5.77 7.06 6.04
N LEU A 264 6.25 7.49 4.88
CA LEU A 264 6.71 8.86 4.64
C LEU A 264 5.88 9.52 3.54
N PRO A 265 5.27 10.67 3.80
CA PRO A 265 4.35 11.34 2.88
C PRO A 265 4.94 11.68 1.50
N HIS A 266 6.26 11.92 1.43
CA HIS A 266 6.93 12.24 0.18
C HIS A 266 7.15 11.03 -0.73
N LEU A 267 6.90 9.81 -0.25
CA LEU A 267 7.05 8.58 -1.04
C LEU A 267 5.79 8.19 -1.81
N ALA A 268 4.67 8.86 -1.55
CA ALA A 268 3.42 8.56 -2.23
C ALA A 268 2.72 9.84 -2.68
N TYR A 269 2.06 9.77 -3.83
CA TYR A 269 1.19 10.80 -4.38
C TYR A 269 -0.14 10.17 -4.75
N ALA A 270 -1.25 10.82 -4.41
CA ALA A 270 -2.60 10.30 -4.65
C ALA A 270 -3.47 11.26 -5.46
N GLY A 271 -4.20 10.74 -6.43
CA GLY A 271 -5.39 11.37 -6.99
C GLY A 271 -6.60 10.82 -6.26
N ILE A 272 -7.25 11.66 -5.47
CA ILE A 272 -8.45 11.33 -4.68
C ILE A 272 -9.54 12.29 -5.12
N LEU A 273 -10.49 11.78 -5.92
CA LEU A 273 -11.58 12.55 -6.52
C LEU A 273 -12.83 12.49 -5.67
#